data_d5d08ea4f78930ef23e151c0bd281c59
#
_entry.id   d5d08ea4f78930ef23e151c0bd281c59
#
_cell.length_a   1.000
_cell.length_b   1.000
_cell.length_c   1.000
_cell.angle_alpha   90.00
_cell.angle_beta   90.00
_cell.angle_gamma   90.00
#
_symmetry.space_group_name_H-M   'P 1'
#
loop_
_entity.id
_entity.type
_entity.pdbx_description
1 polymer ?
#
loop_
_entity_poly.entity_id
_entity_poly.type
_entity_poly.pdbx_seq_one_letter_code
_entity_poly.pdbx_strand_id
1 'polypeptide(L)'
;LWLHILLITVLLVLSGIFSGLNLGLMALDPMELRIVQNCGTEKERRYARKIEPIRRKGNYLLCSLLLGNVLVNTSLTILLDNLIGSGLMAVASSTIGIVIFGEILPQALCSRHGLAVGANTILLTKFFMLLTFPLSFPISKLLDFFLGQEIRTVYNREKLMEMLKVTEPYNDLVKEELNMIQGALELRTKTVEDIMTQLQDCFMIRSDAILDFNTMSEIMESGYTRIPVFEDEQSNIVDILYVKDLAFVDPDDCTPLKTITRFYNHPVHFVFHDTKLDAMLEEFKKGKARCSSPG
;
A
#
# COMPACT_ATOMS: atom_id res chain seq x y z
N LEU A 1 54.17 -19.25 6.66
CA LEU A 1 53.60 -18.07 7.34
C LEU A 1 52.83 -17.16 6.39
N TRP A 2 53.47 -16.69 5.31
CA TRP A 2 52.82 -15.80 4.34
C TRP A 2 51.58 -16.36 3.68
N LEU A 3 51.59 -17.67 3.32
CA LEU A 3 50.43 -18.36 2.74
C LEU A 3 49.26 -18.43 3.73
N HIS A 4 49.53 -18.67 5.02
CA HIS A 4 48.49 -18.72 6.05
C HIS A 4 47.84 -17.35 6.26
N ILE A 5 48.66 -16.27 6.29
CA ILE A 5 48.16 -14.91 6.41
C ILE A 5 47.26 -14.51 5.21
N LEU A 6 47.72 -14.86 3.99
CA LEU A 6 46.91 -14.62 2.77
C LEU A 6 45.59 -15.37 2.84
N LEU A 7 45.61 -16.66 3.25
CA LEU A 7 44.40 -17.47 3.36
C LEU A 7 43.43 -16.93 4.41
N ILE A 8 43.93 -16.52 5.56
CA ILE A 8 43.14 -15.88 6.63
C ILE A 8 42.49 -14.61 6.10
N THR A 9 43.21 -13.75 5.37
CA THR A 9 42.67 -12.52 4.81
C THR A 9 41.55 -12.81 3.79
N VAL A 10 41.75 -13.78 2.91
CA VAL A 10 40.73 -14.16 1.92
C VAL A 10 39.47 -14.73 2.60
N LEU A 11 39.67 -15.61 3.61
CA LEU A 11 38.54 -16.16 4.37
C LEU A 11 37.79 -15.10 5.17
N LEU A 12 38.50 -14.11 5.75
CA LEU A 12 37.89 -13.00 6.47
C LEU A 12 37.02 -12.15 5.53
N VAL A 13 37.53 -11.81 4.35
CA VAL A 13 36.75 -11.09 3.33
C VAL A 13 35.53 -11.90 2.89
N LEU A 14 35.69 -13.20 2.68
CA LEU A 14 34.62 -14.11 2.28
C LEU A 14 33.56 -14.23 3.38
N SER A 15 33.95 -14.34 4.65
CA SER A 15 33.06 -14.31 5.81
C SER A 15 32.25 -13.02 5.84
N GLY A 16 32.91 -11.88 5.67
CA GLY A 16 32.26 -10.59 5.61
C GLY A 16 31.23 -10.49 4.47
N ILE A 17 31.56 -11.01 3.30
CA ILE A 17 30.62 -11.04 2.18
C ILE A 17 29.41 -11.90 2.50
N PHE A 18 29.56 -13.11 3.04
CA PHE A 18 28.43 -13.97 3.40
C PHE A 18 27.54 -13.37 4.47
N SER A 19 28.15 -12.84 5.53
CA SER A 19 27.45 -12.23 6.65
C SER A 19 26.68 -10.99 6.19
N GLY A 20 27.32 -10.13 5.40
CA GLY A 20 26.71 -8.94 4.83
C GLY A 20 25.58 -9.25 3.84
N LEU A 21 25.78 -10.26 2.95
CA LEU A 21 24.74 -10.68 2.02
C LEU A 21 23.54 -11.32 2.72
N ASN A 22 23.78 -12.07 3.78
CA ASN A 22 22.70 -12.67 4.55
C ASN A 22 21.73 -11.57 5.05
N LEU A 23 22.24 -10.55 5.71
CA LEU A 23 21.43 -9.44 6.16
C LEU A 23 20.90 -8.58 4.98
N GLY A 24 21.77 -8.21 4.04
CA GLY A 24 21.41 -7.29 2.96
C GLY A 24 20.40 -7.85 1.98
N LEU A 25 20.48 -9.14 1.61
CA LEU A 25 19.53 -9.78 0.70
C LEU A 25 18.23 -10.19 1.41
N MET A 26 18.31 -10.61 2.67
CA MET A 26 17.11 -11.01 3.41
C MET A 26 16.27 -9.82 3.86
N ALA A 27 16.88 -8.64 4.07
CA ALA A 27 16.16 -7.41 4.37
C ALA A 27 15.33 -6.88 3.19
N LEU A 28 15.65 -7.28 1.95
CA LEU A 28 14.91 -6.85 0.77
C LEU A 28 13.61 -7.64 0.60
N ASP A 29 12.45 -6.96 0.70
CA ASP A 29 11.17 -7.59 0.42
C ASP A 29 11.01 -7.86 -1.09
N PRO A 30 10.55 -9.06 -1.50
CA PRO A 30 10.26 -9.37 -2.90
C PRO A 30 9.26 -8.40 -3.57
N MET A 31 8.32 -7.84 -2.80
CA MET A 31 7.39 -6.83 -3.30
C MET A 31 8.10 -5.49 -3.56
N GLU A 32 8.93 -5.04 -2.63
CA GLU A 32 9.73 -3.83 -2.79
C GLU A 32 10.66 -3.94 -4.02
N LEU A 33 11.31 -5.08 -4.21
CA LEU A 33 12.13 -5.34 -5.40
C LEU A 33 11.33 -5.18 -6.71
N ARG A 34 10.07 -5.61 -6.75
CA ARG A 34 9.19 -5.42 -7.92
C ARG A 34 8.80 -3.96 -8.12
N ILE A 35 8.53 -3.24 -7.04
CA ILE A 35 8.24 -1.80 -7.10
C ILE A 35 9.47 -1.08 -7.67
N VAL A 36 10.66 -1.35 -7.14
CA VAL A 36 11.91 -0.75 -7.62
C VAL A 36 12.19 -1.12 -9.09
N GLN A 37 11.83 -2.33 -9.55
CA GLN A 37 11.95 -2.70 -10.97
C GLN A 37 11.11 -1.81 -11.90
N ASN A 38 9.97 -1.33 -11.44
CA ASN A 38 9.05 -0.53 -12.25
C ASN A 38 9.28 0.98 -12.10
N CYS A 39 9.57 1.45 -10.89
CA CYS A 39 9.63 2.88 -10.55
C CYS A 39 11.05 3.40 -10.23
N GLY A 40 12.04 2.52 -9.98
CA GLY A 40 13.40 2.91 -9.62
C GLY A 40 14.21 3.53 -10.76
N THR A 41 15.38 4.06 -10.43
CA THR A 41 16.37 4.52 -11.41
C THR A 41 16.84 3.37 -12.29
N GLU A 42 17.43 3.66 -13.46
CA GLU A 42 17.91 2.61 -14.38
C GLU A 42 18.91 1.63 -13.73
N LYS A 43 19.75 2.14 -12.83
CA LYS A 43 20.71 1.31 -12.07
C LYS A 43 19.99 0.38 -11.09
N GLU A 44 19.05 0.92 -10.33
CA GLU A 44 18.26 0.17 -9.35
C GLU A 44 17.38 -0.89 -10.02
N ARG A 45 16.72 -0.55 -11.13
CA ARG A 45 15.94 -1.52 -11.94
C ARG A 45 16.80 -2.69 -12.39
N ARG A 46 18.03 -2.42 -12.84
CA ARG A 46 18.98 -3.45 -13.28
C ARG A 46 19.43 -4.34 -12.11
N TYR A 47 19.65 -3.74 -10.94
CA TYR A 47 20.03 -4.48 -9.72
C TYR A 47 18.88 -5.33 -9.22
N ALA A 48 17.69 -4.78 -9.12
CA ALA A 48 16.49 -5.48 -8.65
C ALA A 48 16.13 -6.67 -9.57
N ARG A 49 16.26 -6.54 -10.90
CA ARG A 49 16.05 -7.64 -11.86
C ARG A 49 17.05 -8.80 -11.66
N LYS A 50 18.27 -8.51 -11.24
CA LYS A 50 19.27 -9.55 -10.95
C LYS A 50 19.00 -10.29 -9.66
N ILE A 51 18.51 -9.59 -8.63
CA ILE A 51 18.31 -10.12 -7.28
C ILE A 51 16.99 -10.88 -7.17
N GLU A 52 15.91 -10.40 -7.80
CA GLU A 52 14.55 -10.95 -7.67
C GLU A 52 14.48 -12.48 -7.86
N PRO A 53 15.08 -13.10 -8.90
CA PRO A 53 14.96 -14.55 -9.12
C PRO A 53 15.60 -15.39 -8.01
N ILE A 54 16.60 -14.84 -7.30
CA ILE A 54 17.26 -15.54 -6.19
C ILE A 54 16.47 -15.30 -4.90
N ARG A 55 16.03 -14.08 -4.66
CA ARG A 55 15.25 -13.73 -3.48
C ARG A 55 13.88 -14.43 -3.47
N ARG A 56 13.37 -14.79 -4.64
CA ARG A 56 12.15 -15.61 -4.77
C ARG A 56 12.25 -16.99 -4.13
N LYS A 57 13.48 -17.52 -3.96
CA LYS A 57 13.79 -18.76 -3.24
C LYS A 57 14.38 -18.45 -1.86
N GLY A 58 13.66 -17.66 -1.04
CA GLY A 58 14.16 -17.09 0.21
C GLY A 58 14.78 -18.13 1.15
N ASN A 59 14.06 -19.20 1.49
CA ASN A 59 14.54 -20.23 2.41
C ASN A 59 15.79 -20.96 1.89
N TYR A 60 15.87 -21.21 0.57
CA TYR A 60 17.06 -21.83 -0.01
C TYR A 60 18.26 -20.88 -0.01
N LEU A 61 18.04 -19.60 -0.31
CA LEU A 61 19.06 -18.56 -0.22
C LEU A 61 19.59 -18.45 1.22
N LEU A 62 18.69 -18.35 2.20
CA LEU A 62 19.02 -18.27 3.61
C LEU A 62 19.89 -19.45 4.06
N CYS A 63 19.45 -20.67 3.80
CA CYS A 63 20.19 -21.88 4.15
C CYS A 63 21.60 -21.92 3.52
N SER A 64 21.70 -21.53 2.23
CA SER A 64 22.98 -21.54 1.53
C SER A 64 23.95 -20.50 2.08
N LEU A 65 23.48 -19.28 2.35
CA LEU A 65 24.33 -18.23 2.92
C LEU A 65 24.76 -18.53 4.36
N LEU A 66 23.85 -19.05 5.19
CA LEU A 66 24.16 -19.44 6.57
C LEU A 66 25.17 -20.58 6.62
N LEU A 67 24.99 -21.64 5.81
CA LEU A 67 25.93 -22.74 5.71
C LEU A 67 27.31 -22.26 5.25
N GLY A 68 27.33 -21.41 4.21
CA GLY A 68 28.58 -20.82 3.71
C GLY A 68 29.28 -19.97 4.78
N ASN A 69 28.56 -19.15 5.51
CA ASN A 69 29.09 -18.33 6.59
C ASN A 69 29.69 -19.17 7.72
N VAL A 70 28.94 -20.17 8.21
CA VAL A 70 29.41 -21.06 9.28
C VAL A 70 30.67 -21.82 8.84
N LEU A 71 30.69 -22.35 7.63
CA LEU A 71 31.82 -23.10 7.10
C LEU A 71 33.10 -22.26 7.00
N VAL A 72 32.95 -21.02 6.50
CA VAL A 72 34.07 -20.08 6.40
C VAL A 72 34.54 -19.62 7.78
N ASN A 73 33.64 -19.30 8.68
CA ASN A 73 33.98 -18.86 10.04
C ASN A 73 34.69 -19.98 10.83
N THR A 74 34.22 -21.23 10.72
CA THR A 74 34.86 -22.38 11.35
C THR A 74 36.27 -22.60 10.82
N SER A 75 36.43 -22.53 9.49
CA SER A 75 37.74 -22.66 8.83
C SER A 75 38.69 -21.55 9.28
N LEU A 76 38.20 -20.33 9.36
CA LEU A 76 38.96 -19.14 9.83
C LEU A 76 39.40 -19.28 11.27
N THR A 77 38.53 -19.77 12.16
CA THR A 77 38.84 -20.02 13.55
C THR A 77 39.94 -21.04 13.72
N ILE A 78 39.86 -22.17 13.00
CA ILE A 78 40.91 -23.21 13.01
C ILE A 78 42.26 -22.68 12.53
N LEU A 79 42.28 -21.85 11.48
CA LEU A 79 43.52 -21.30 10.96
C LEU A 79 44.12 -20.27 11.91
N LEU A 80 43.28 -19.44 12.58
CA LEU A 80 43.73 -18.48 13.58
C LEU A 80 44.28 -19.17 14.83
N ASP A 81 43.66 -20.25 15.30
CA ASP A 81 44.11 -21.03 16.42
C ASP A 81 45.50 -21.67 16.16
N ASN A 82 45.70 -22.18 14.97
CA ASN A 82 47.02 -22.70 14.55
C ASN A 82 48.11 -21.61 14.46
N LEU A 83 47.75 -20.35 14.20
CA LEU A 83 48.71 -19.26 14.03
C LEU A 83 49.07 -18.60 15.40
N ILE A 84 48.09 -18.39 16.27
CA ILE A 84 48.22 -17.65 17.53
C ILE A 84 48.66 -18.61 18.69
N GLY A 85 48.38 -19.90 18.54
CA GLY A 85 48.62 -20.92 19.58
C GLY A 85 47.39 -21.18 20.43
N SER A 86 47.31 -22.36 21.01
CA SER A 86 46.17 -22.81 21.80
C SER A 86 46.17 -22.14 23.18
N GLY A 87 45.17 -21.30 23.42
CA GLY A 87 44.95 -20.67 24.72
C GLY A 87 43.66 -19.85 24.77
N LEU A 88 43.13 -19.68 25.94
CA LEU A 88 41.84 -18.98 26.16
C LEU A 88 41.86 -17.55 25.64
N MET A 89 43.01 -16.88 25.72
CA MET A 89 43.22 -15.53 25.19
C MET A 89 43.28 -15.50 23.67
N ALA A 90 43.80 -16.54 23.03
CA ALA A 90 43.83 -16.66 21.58
C ALA A 90 42.43 -16.86 21.00
N VAL A 91 41.64 -17.71 21.66
CA VAL A 91 40.23 -17.93 21.27
C VAL A 91 39.40 -16.64 21.47
N ALA A 92 39.58 -15.93 22.54
CA ALA A 92 38.86 -14.67 22.79
C ALA A 92 39.23 -13.59 21.76
N SER A 93 40.50 -13.40 21.46
CA SER A 93 40.94 -12.39 20.51
C SER A 93 40.54 -12.72 19.09
N SER A 94 40.62 -14.00 18.65
CA SER A 94 40.16 -14.45 17.34
C SER A 94 38.65 -14.27 17.17
N THR A 95 37.87 -14.62 18.19
CA THR A 95 36.41 -14.46 18.19
C THR A 95 36.02 -12.99 18.05
N ILE A 96 36.65 -12.10 18.85
CA ILE A 96 36.39 -10.64 18.76
C ILE A 96 36.76 -10.13 17.36
N GLY A 97 37.90 -10.53 16.81
CA GLY A 97 38.33 -10.16 15.47
C GLY A 97 37.36 -10.59 14.38
N ILE A 98 36.92 -11.85 14.42
CA ILE A 98 35.96 -12.38 13.42
C ILE A 98 34.60 -11.67 13.54
N VAL A 99 34.09 -11.47 14.75
CA VAL A 99 32.81 -10.80 14.97
C VAL A 99 32.83 -9.36 14.47
N ILE A 100 33.89 -8.60 14.80
CA ILE A 100 33.96 -7.19 14.37
C ILE A 100 34.17 -7.07 12.87
N PHE A 101 35.21 -7.73 12.32
CA PHE A 101 35.61 -7.58 10.92
C PHE A 101 34.87 -8.50 9.95
N GLY A 102 34.46 -9.68 10.39
CA GLY A 102 33.77 -10.68 9.57
C GLY A 102 32.23 -10.55 9.62
N GLU A 103 31.68 -9.97 10.68
CA GLU A 103 30.22 -9.89 10.83
C GLU A 103 29.70 -8.46 10.96
N ILE A 104 30.04 -7.72 12.03
CA ILE A 104 29.40 -6.43 12.32
C ILE A 104 29.64 -5.38 11.23
N LEU A 105 30.90 -5.15 10.85
CA LEU A 105 31.25 -4.17 9.84
C LEU A 105 30.65 -4.45 8.46
N PRO A 106 30.76 -5.67 7.91
CA PRO A 106 30.15 -6.00 6.62
C PRO A 106 28.63 -5.93 6.63
N GLN A 107 27.98 -6.38 7.72
CA GLN A 107 26.52 -6.28 7.88
C GLN A 107 26.06 -4.82 7.91
N ALA A 108 26.75 -3.95 8.63
CA ALA A 108 26.43 -2.52 8.68
C ALA A 108 26.57 -1.83 7.32
N LEU A 109 27.56 -2.22 6.53
CA LEU A 109 27.74 -1.71 5.16
C LEU A 109 26.66 -2.24 4.21
N CYS A 110 26.37 -3.53 4.27
CA CYS A 110 25.39 -4.17 3.41
C CYS A 110 23.95 -3.77 3.75
N SER A 111 23.63 -3.46 4.99
CA SER A 111 22.31 -2.97 5.37
C SER A 111 21.96 -1.64 4.71
N ARG A 112 22.95 -0.78 4.49
CA ARG A 112 22.77 0.53 3.82
C ARG A 112 22.76 0.43 2.29
N HIS A 113 23.50 -0.50 1.72
CA HIS A 113 23.70 -0.63 0.26
C HIS A 113 23.33 -2.02 -0.27
N GLY A 114 22.37 -2.71 0.36
CA GLY A 114 22.02 -4.10 0.08
C GLY A 114 21.69 -4.38 -1.38
N LEU A 115 21.01 -3.46 -2.06
CA LEU A 115 20.65 -3.61 -3.47
C LEU A 115 21.90 -3.62 -4.39
N ALA A 116 22.83 -2.71 -4.17
CA ALA A 116 24.06 -2.58 -4.99
C ALA A 116 25.03 -3.73 -4.71
N VAL A 117 25.26 -4.05 -3.44
CA VAL A 117 26.17 -5.13 -3.03
C VAL A 117 25.59 -6.47 -3.47
N GLY A 118 24.31 -6.75 -3.22
CA GLY A 118 23.64 -7.96 -3.64
C GLY A 118 23.70 -8.20 -5.15
N ALA A 119 23.47 -7.15 -5.96
CA ALA A 119 23.52 -7.28 -7.42
C ALA A 119 24.94 -7.54 -7.97
N ASN A 120 25.97 -6.95 -7.36
CA ASN A 120 27.36 -7.13 -7.81
C ASN A 120 27.91 -8.50 -7.38
N THR A 121 27.49 -9.03 -6.24
CA THR A 121 27.93 -10.32 -5.70
C THR A 121 27.04 -11.49 -6.12
N ILE A 122 26.06 -11.26 -6.98
CA ILE A 122 25.07 -12.26 -7.40
C ILE A 122 25.69 -13.52 -7.99
N LEU A 123 26.79 -13.37 -8.72
CA LEU A 123 27.50 -14.48 -9.35
C LEU A 123 28.17 -15.36 -8.31
N LEU A 124 28.80 -14.76 -7.32
CA LEU A 124 29.38 -15.43 -6.17
C LEU A 124 28.31 -16.17 -5.36
N THR A 125 27.19 -15.50 -5.08
CA THR A 125 26.05 -16.09 -4.38
C THR A 125 25.52 -17.34 -5.11
N LYS A 126 25.34 -17.26 -6.43
CA LYS A 126 24.92 -18.42 -7.25
C LYS A 126 25.92 -19.58 -7.20
N PHE A 127 27.20 -19.28 -7.27
CA PHE A 127 28.24 -20.29 -7.18
C PHE A 127 28.18 -21.03 -5.83
N PHE A 128 28.05 -20.28 -4.73
CA PHE A 128 27.93 -20.89 -3.40
C PHE A 128 26.61 -21.64 -3.20
N MET A 129 25.51 -21.13 -3.74
CA MET A 129 24.23 -21.84 -3.74
C MET A 129 24.34 -23.20 -4.47
N LEU A 130 25.11 -23.28 -5.56
CA LEU A 130 25.35 -24.50 -6.27
C LEU A 130 26.26 -25.44 -5.47
N LEU A 131 27.32 -24.93 -4.85
CA LEU A 131 28.26 -25.72 -4.04
C LEU A 131 27.57 -26.32 -2.80
N THR A 132 26.72 -25.53 -2.14
CA THR A 132 25.98 -25.97 -0.94
C THR A 132 24.67 -26.71 -1.26
N PHE A 133 24.33 -26.87 -2.55
CA PHE A 133 23.08 -27.48 -3.00
C PHE A 133 22.73 -28.80 -2.30
N PRO A 134 23.65 -29.78 -2.20
CA PRO A 134 23.30 -31.09 -1.66
C PRO A 134 22.83 -31.05 -0.19
N LEU A 135 23.28 -30.06 0.56
CA LEU A 135 22.91 -29.86 1.97
C LEU A 135 21.79 -28.82 2.16
N SER A 136 21.88 -27.71 1.44
CA SER A 136 20.91 -26.59 1.59
C SER A 136 19.54 -26.92 1.00
N PHE A 137 19.47 -27.74 -0.06
CA PHE A 137 18.20 -28.07 -0.70
C PHE A 137 17.26 -28.90 0.18
N PRO A 138 17.69 -30.03 0.83
CA PRO A 138 16.81 -30.78 1.70
C PRO A 138 16.38 -29.97 2.93
N ILE A 139 17.29 -29.16 3.51
CA ILE A 139 16.98 -28.31 4.65
C ILE A 139 15.94 -27.22 4.26
N SER A 140 16.12 -26.58 3.10
CA SER A 140 15.18 -25.59 2.59
C SER A 140 13.80 -26.20 2.37
N LYS A 141 13.70 -27.41 1.82
CA LYS A 141 12.43 -28.12 1.66
C LYS A 141 11.76 -28.47 2.99
N LEU A 142 12.56 -28.84 3.97
CA LEU A 142 12.07 -29.08 5.33
C LEU A 142 11.52 -27.79 5.96
N LEU A 143 12.23 -26.67 5.81
CA LEU A 143 11.75 -25.36 6.24
C LEU A 143 10.44 -24.96 5.53
N ASP A 144 10.37 -25.14 4.21
CA ASP A 144 9.17 -24.87 3.44
C ASP A 144 7.96 -25.67 3.91
N PHE A 145 8.20 -26.91 4.39
CA PHE A 145 7.15 -27.78 4.92
C PHE A 145 6.67 -27.36 6.31
N PHE A 146 7.59 -26.98 7.22
CA PHE A 146 7.23 -26.62 8.61
C PHE A 146 6.76 -25.16 8.76
N LEU A 147 7.41 -24.21 8.08
CA LEU A 147 7.09 -22.77 8.18
C LEU A 147 6.16 -22.29 7.07
N GLY A 148 5.96 -23.07 6.02
CA GLY A 148 5.28 -22.63 4.81
C GLY A 148 6.19 -21.80 3.90
N GLN A 149 5.67 -21.44 2.74
CA GLN A 149 6.36 -20.48 1.87
C GLN A 149 6.31 -19.09 2.50
N GLU A 150 7.38 -18.32 2.32
CA GLU A 150 7.48 -16.94 2.80
C GLU A 150 6.23 -16.15 2.37
N ILE A 151 5.45 -15.73 3.37
CA ILE A 151 4.18 -15.01 3.15
C ILE A 151 4.55 -13.68 2.51
N ARG A 152 4.18 -13.51 1.26
CA ARG A 152 4.29 -12.21 0.59
C ARG A 152 3.48 -11.18 1.37
N THR A 153 4.03 -10.01 1.57
CA THR A 153 3.33 -8.91 2.21
C THR A 153 2.11 -8.55 1.35
N VAL A 154 0.95 -9.07 1.72
CA VAL A 154 -0.31 -8.71 1.06
C VAL A 154 -0.79 -7.43 1.71
N TYR A 155 -0.78 -6.36 0.94
CA TYR A 155 -1.36 -5.09 1.37
C TYR A 155 -2.89 -5.21 1.34
N ASN A 156 -3.48 -5.39 2.52
CA ASN A 156 -4.92 -5.22 2.69
C ASN A 156 -5.25 -3.72 2.56
N ARG A 157 -6.50 -3.41 2.25
CA ARG A 157 -6.99 -2.03 2.09
C ARG A 157 -6.66 -1.15 3.30
N GLU A 158 -6.86 -1.66 4.52
CA GLU A 158 -6.54 -0.98 5.76
C GLU A 158 -5.04 -0.68 5.89
N LYS A 159 -4.18 -1.66 5.57
CA LYS A 159 -2.72 -1.46 5.55
C LYS A 159 -2.29 -0.43 4.52
N LEU A 160 -2.94 -0.43 3.34
CA LEU A 160 -2.63 0.55 2.30
C LEU A 160 -3.00 1.97 2.75
N MET A 161 -4.15 2.12 3.40
CA MET A 161 -4.61 3.40 3.94
C MET A 161 -3.67 3.91 5.04
N GLU A 162 -3.28 3.03 5.97
CA GLU A 162 -2.37 3.39 7.05
C GLU A 162 -0.95 3.69 6.51
N MET A 163 -0.48 2.93 5.52
CA MET A 163 0.79 3.21 4.86
C MET A 163 0.82 4.61 4.23
N LEU A 164 -0.27 5.02 3.57
CA LEU A 164 -0.38 6.35 2.98
C LEU A 164 -0.33 7.45 4.05
N LYS A 165 -1.00 7.25 5.21
CA LYS A 165 -0.96 8.20 6.32
C LYS A 165 0.43 8.32 6.94
N VAL A 166 1.08 7.19 7.20
CA VAL A 166 2.43 7.18 7.81
C VAL A 166 3.48 7.76 6.87
N THR A 167 3.30 7.60 5.56
CA THR A 167 4.24 8.14 4.56
C THR A 167 3.95 9.58 4.16
N GLU A 168 2.85 10.18 4.63
CA GLU A 168 2.49 11.59 4.34
C GLU A 168 3.66 12.57 4.48
N PRO A 169 4.48 12.54 5.55
CA PRO A 169 5.60 13.47 5.70
C PRO A 169 6.76 13.24 4.71
N TYR A 170 6.81 12.09 4.04
CA TYR A 170 7.93 11.64 3.21
C TYR A 170 7.57 11.48 1.73
N ASN A 171 6.30 11.64 1.37
CA ASN A 171 5.85 11.55 -0.02
C ASN A 171 5.64 12.94 -0.63
N ASP A 172 5.68 13.00 -1.96
CA ASP A 172 5.48 14.24 -2.73
C ASP A 172 3.99 14.54 -2.98
N LEU A 173 3.07 13.79 -2.33
CA LEU A 173 1.63 13.97 -2.50
C LEU A 173 1.14 15.20 -1.75
N VAL A 174 0.30 16.00 -2.41
CA VAL A 174 -0.40 17.09 -1.77
C VAL A 174 -1.51 16.52 -0.87
N LYS A 175 -1.80 17.21 0.23
CA LYS A 175 -2.79 16.77 1.23
C LYS A 175 -4.18 16.49 0.61
N GLU A 176 -4.57 17.27 -0.39
CA GLU A 176 -5.81 17.08 -1.14
C GLU A 176 -5.82 15.75 -1.92
N GLU A 177 -4.70 15.39 -2.54
CA GLU A 177 -4.55 14.11 -3.27
C GLU A 177 -4.66 12.93 -2.30
N LEU A 178 -4.01 13.02 -1.15
CA LEU A 178 -4.09 12.02 -0.09
C LEU A 178 -5.54 11.82 0.39
N ASN A 179 -6.26 12.92 0.63
CA ASN A 179 -7.66 12.89 1.01
C ASN A 179 -8.55 12.24 -0.06
N MET A 180 -8.29 12.52 -1.35
CA MET A 180 -9.02 11.88 -2.45
C MET A 180 -8.77 10.37 -2.51
N ILE A 181 -7.52 9.94 -2.35
CA ILE A 181 -7.17 8.50 -2.32
C ILE A 181 -7.85 7.82 -1.13
N GLN A 182 -7.81 8.43 0.05
CA GLN A 182 -8.45 7.94 1.24
C GLN A 182 -9.96 7.82 1.04
N GLY A 183 -10.62 8.86 0.53
CA GLY A 183 -12.04 8.86 0.22
C GLY A 183 -12.43 7.75 -0.77
N ALA A 184 -11.61 7.53 -1.80
CA ALA A 184 -11.82 6.46 -2.77
C ALA A 184 -11.70 5.05 -2.14
N LEU A 185 -10.78 4.87 -1.21
CA LEU A 185 -10.61 3.61 -0.48
C LEU A 185 -11.76 3.38 0.52
N GLU A 186 -12.32 4.43 1.11
CA GLU A 186 -13.44 4.35 2.06
C GLU A 186 -14.80 4.16 1.38
N LEU A 187 -14.93 4.44 0.09
CA LEU A 187 -16.19 4.40 -0.65
C LEU A 187 -16.98 3.10 -0.51
N ARG A 188 -16.29 1.96 -0.40
CA ARG A 188 -16.94 0.63 -0.23
C ARG A 188 -17.35 0.32 1.20
N THR A 189 -16.81 1.05 2.17
CA THR A 189 -17.12 0.81 3.59
C THR A 189 -18.26 1.69 4.06
N LYS A 190 -18.31 2.92 3.57
CA LYS A 190 -19.33 3.91 3.94
C LYS A 190 -20.68 3.62 3.28
N THR A 191 -21.73 4.06 3.97
CA THR A 191 -23.13 3.98 3.53
C THR A 191 -23.67 5.35 3.15
N VAL A 192 -24.86 5.39 2.56
CA VAL A 192 -25.54 6.65 2.23
C VAL A 192 -25.82 7.45 3.49
N GLU A 193 -26.17 6.79 4.60
CA GLU A 193 -26.42 7.42 5.90
C GLU A 193 -25.24 8.26 6.39
N ASP A 194 -23.99 7.81 6.13
CA ASP A 194 -22.78 8.49 6.58
C ASP A 194 -22.53 9.86 5.92
N ILE A 195 -23.15 10.10 4.75
CA ILE A 195 -22.91 11.32 3.96
C ILE A 195 -24.19 12.08 3.58
N MET A 196 -25.36 11.51 3.83
CA MET A 196 -26.64 12.15 3.48
C MET A 196 -26.88 13.40 4.31
N THR A 197 -27.57 14.38 3.73
CA THR A 197 -28.16 15.49 4.49
C THR A 197 -29.44 14.98 5.16
N GLN A 198 -29.58 15.22 6.46
CA GLN A 198 -30.79 14.81 7.18
C GLN A 198 -32.00 15.58 6.66
N LEU A 199 -33.17 14.92 6.66
CA LEU A 199 -34.41 15.51 6.12
C LEU A 199 -34.78 16.82 6.81
N GLN A 200 -34.46 16.95 8.09
CA GLN A 200 -34.70 18.16 8.91
C GLN A 200 -33.92 19.37 8.45
N ASP A 201 -32.75 19.14 7.80
CA ASP A 201 -31.84 20.19 7.34
C ASP A 201 -32.05 20.49 5.84
N CYS A 202 -32.98 19.78 5.19
CA CYS A 202 -33.26 20.00 3.78
C CYS A 202 -34.25 21.13 3.58
N PHE A 203 -33.93 22.08 2.68
CA PHE A 203 -34.92 23.03 2.19
C PHE A 203 -35.86 22.34 1.20
N MET A 204 -37.16 22.36 1.50
CA MET A 204 -38.18 21.64 0.72
C MET A 204 -39.40 22.53 0.50
N ILE A 205 -40.16 22.32 -0.56
CA ILE A 205 -41.33 23.08 -0.91
C ILE A 205 -42.55 22.14 -1.05
N ARG A 206 -43.71 22.60 -0.65
CA ARG A 206 -44.97 21.86 -0.80
C ARG A 206 -45.39 21.80 -2.28
N SER A 207 -45.98 20.69 -2.67
CA SER A 207 -46.44 20.45 -4.05
C SER A 207 -47.59 21.37 -4.46
N ASP A 208 -48.40 21.87 -3.49
CA ASP A 208 -49.51 22.80 -3.68
C ASP A 208 -49.12 24.28 -3.62
N ALA A 209 -47.82 24.58 -3.42
CA ALA A 209 -47.32 25.96 -3.36
C ALA A 209 -47.56 26.67 -4.70
N ILE A 210 -47.91 27.97 -4.61
CA ILE A 210 -48.03 28.85 -5.75
C ILE A 210 -46.73 29.59 -5.98
N LEU A 211 -46.27 29.61 -7.22
CA LEU A 211 -45.05 30.31 -7.61
C LEU A 211 -45.33 31.80 -7.78
N ASP A 212 -45.50 32.49 -6.68
CA ASP A 212 -45.59 33.92 -6.61
C ASP A 212 -44.21 34.58 -6.39
N PHE A 213 -44.15 35.89 -6.37
CA PHE A 213 -42.89 36.63 -6.18
C PHE A 213 -42.20 36.25 -4.86
N ASN A 214 -42.96 36.04 -3.78
CA ASN A 214 -42.41 35.70 -2.47
C ASN A 214 -41.78 34.32 -2.48
N THR A 215 -42.49 33.30 -2.98
CA THR A 215 -41.99 31.91 -3.10
C THR A 215 -40.78 31.82 -4.04
N MET A 216 -40.80 32.57 -5.14
CA MET A 216 -39.65 32.62 -6.06
C MET A 216 -38.44 33.28 -5.41
N SER A 217 -38.66 34.37 -4.62
CA SER A 217 -37.58 35.01 -3.86
C SER A 217 -36.97 34.07 -2.82
N GLU A 218 -37.79 33.37 -2.06
CA GLU A 218 -37.35 32.36 -1.08
C GLU A 218 -36.50 31.24 -1.74
N ILE A 219 -36.94 30.75 -2.88
CA ILE A 219 -36.17 29.74 -3.66
C ILE A 219 -34.82 30.29 -4.07
N MET A 220 -34.76 31.52 -4.57
CA MET A 220 -33.52 32.14 -5.00
C MET A 220 -32.57 32.42 -3.86
N GLU A 221 -33.10 32.91 -2.72
CA GLU A 221 -32.32 33.18 -1.50
C GLU A 221 -31.72 31.89 -0.91
N SER A 222 -32.43 30.75 -1.02
CA SER A 222 -31.94 29.46 -0.54
C SER A 222 -30.63 29.02 -1.21
N GLY A 223 -30.38 29.43 -2.45
CA GLY A 223 -29.21 29.11 -3.24
C GLY A 223 -29.13 27.66 -3.73
N TYR A 224 -30.12 26.82 -3.46
CA TYR A 224 -30.15 25.43 -3.90
C TYR A 224 -30.60 25.31 -5.36
N THR A 225 -29.94 24.47 -6.13
CA THR A 225 -30.29 24.23 -7.55
C THR A 225 -31.33 23.14 -7.74
N ARG A 226 -31.52 22.28 -6.74
CA ARG A 226 -32.48 21.17 -6.74
C ARG A 226 -33.18 21.16 -5.40
N ILE A 227 -34.49 21.24 -5.42
CA ILE A 227 -35.31 21.38 -4.24
C ILE A 227 -36.31 20.22 -4.21
N PRO A 228 -36.31 19.37 -3.17
CA PRO A 228 -37.32 18.34 -3.00
C PRO A 228 -38.70 18.94 -2.83
N VAL A 229 -39.69 18.34 -3.48
CA VAL A 229 -41.11 18.74 -3.40
C VAL A 229 -41.86 17.63 -2.64
N PHE A 230 -42.53 18.01 -1.55
CA PHE A 230 -43.26 17.08 -0.71
C PHE A 230 -44.78 17.29 -0.81
N GLU A 231 -45.56 16.24 -0.57
CA GLU A 231 -47.02 16.24 -0.52
C GLU A 231 -47.46 15.78 0.88
N ASP A 232 -48.35 16.55 1.51
CA ASP A 232 -48.89 16.36 2.86
C ASP A 232 -47.85 16.38 3.99
N GLU A 233 -46.97 15.38 4.07
CA GLU A 233 -45.93 15.28 5.08
C GLU A 233 -44.54 15.50 4.46
N GLN A 234 -43.62 16.10 5.20
CA GLN A 234 -42.24 16.37 4.76
C GLN A 234 -41.46 15.10 4.40
N SER A 235 -41.88 13.94 4.94
CA SER A 235 -41.30 12.64 4.62
C SER A 235 -41.74 12.11 3.24
N ASN A 236 -42.88 12.60 2.71
CA ASN A 236 -43.44 12.15 1.45
C ASN A 236 -42.95 13.02 0.27
N ILE A 237 -41.78 12.74 -0.23
CA ILE A 237 -41.20 13.48 -1.38
C ILE A 237 -41.72 12.87 -2.67
N VAL A 238 -42.43 13.66 -3.46
CA VAL A 238 -43.06 13.22 -4.72
C VAL A 238 -42.32 13.64 -5.96
N ASP A 239 -41.63 14.79 -5.93
CA ASP A 239 -40.98 15.38 -7.09
C ASP A 239 -39.73 16.15 -6.69
N ILE A 240 -38.94 16.59 -7.69
CA ILE A 240 -37.81 17.48 -7.52
C ILE A 240 -37.95 18.66 -8.44
N LEU A 241 -37.92 19.84 -7.86
CA LEU A 241 -37.87 21.09 -8.60
C LEU A 241 -36.42 21.45 -8.95
N TYR A 242 -36.15 21.69 -10.21
CA TYR A 242 -34.91 22.30 -10.65
C TYR A 242 -35.13 23.81 -10.82
N VAL A 243 -34.32 24.61 -10.14
CA VAL A 243 -34.42 26.07 -10.22
C VAL A 243 -34.31 26.59 -11.63
N LYS A 244 -33.55 25.93 -12.50
CA LYS A 244 -33.46 26.27 -13.93
C LYS A 244 -34.78 26.18 -14.68
N ASP A 245 -35.70 25.34 -14.21
CA ASP A 245 -37.00 25.13 -14.89
C ASP A 245 -37.96 26.29 -14.57
N LEU A 246 -37.64 27.11 -13.58
CA LEU A 246 -38.35 28.35 -13.24
C LEU A 246 -37.99 29.51 -14.18
N ALA A 247 -36.99 29.37 -15.04
CA ALA A 247 -36.52 30.46 -15.90
C ALA A 247 -37.59 31.03 -16.86
N PHE A 248 -38.62 30.25 -17.15
CA PHE A 248 -39.73 30.65 -18.02
C PHE A 248 -41.06 30.86 -17.27
N VAL A 249 -41.02 30.86 -15.94
CA VAL A 249 -42.22 31.07 -15.11
C VAL A 249 -42.29 32.53 -14.69
N ASP A 250 -43.43 33.16 -15.03
CA ASP A 250 -43.69 34.53 -14.58
C ASP A 250 -44.35 34.49 -13.18
N PRO A 251 -43.78 35.18 -12.19
CA PRO A 251 -44.38 35.25 -10.85
C PRO A 251 -45.79 35.84 -10.83
N ASP A 252 -46.12 36.72 -11.76
CA ASP A 252 -47.43 37.40 -11.85
C ASP A 252 -48.53 36.42 -12.28
N ASP A 253 -48.20 35.34 -12.99
CA ASP A 253 -49.16 34.30 -13.40
C ASP A 253 -49.61 33.38 -12.25
N CYS A 254 -48.99 33.45 -11.07
CA CYS A 254 -49.31 32.64 -9.91
C CYS A 254 -49.46 31.13 -10.23
N THR A 255 -48.55 30.61 -11.02
CA THR A 255 -48.62 29.22 -11.49
C THR A 255 -48.43 28.22 -10.36
N PRO A 256 -49.28 27.19 -10.19
CA PRO A 256 -49.06 26.14 -9.19
C PRO A 256 -47.78 25.32 -9.49
N LEU A 257 -46.98 25.05 -8.46
CA LEU A 257 -45.71 24.29 -8.57
C LEU A 257 -45.97 22.90 -9.21
N LYS A 258 -47.07 22.25 -8.88
CA LYS A 258 -47.47 20.94 -9.41
C LYS A 258 -47.60 20.94 -10.96
N THR A 259 -47.87 22.06 -11.58
CA THR A 259 -47.91 22.15 -13.05
C THR A 259 -46.53 22.06 -13.65
N ILE A 260 -45.57 22.73 -13.03
CA ILE A 260 -44.16 22.76 -13.49
C ILE A 260 -43.52 21.40 -13.28
N THR A 261 -43.67 20.78 -12.10
CA THR A 261 -43.07 19.47 -11.78
C THR A 261 -43.64 18.38 -12.68
N ARG A 262 -44.94 18.40 -12.99
CA ARG A 262 -45.57 17.46 -13.93
C ARG A 262 -45.12 17.65 -15.39
N PHE A 263 -44.88 18.89 -15.79
CA PHE A 263 -44.42 19.18 -17.16
C PHE A 263 -43.00 18.65 -17.41
N TYR A 264 -42.07 18.90 -16.48
CA TYR A 264 -40.68 18.49 -16.65
C TYR A 264 -40.44 17.04 -16.18
N ASN A 265 -41.27 16.52 -15.26
CA ASN A 265 -41.27 15.14 -14.76
C ASN A 265 -39.88 14.58 -14.49
N HIS A 266 -39.17 15.19 -13.55
CA HIS A 266 -37.82 14.74 -13.15
C HIS A 266 -37.91 13.49 -12.29
N PRO A 267 -37.22 12.39 -12.63
CA PRO A 267 -37.30 11.15 -11.87
C PRO A 267 -36.66 11.31 -10.50
N VAL A 268 -37.41 10.90 -9.46
CA VAL A 268 -36.89 10.78 -8.08
C VAL A 268 -36.38 9.36 -7.88
N HIS A 269 -35.16 9.24 -7.39
CA HIS A 269 -34.55 7.97 -7.06
C HIS A 269 -34.60 7.74 -5.55
N PHE A 270 -35.15 6.62 -5.14
CA PHE A 270 -35.21 6.18 -3.75
C PHE A 270 -34.13 5.13 -3.52
N VAL A 271 -33.35 5.31 -2.45
CA VAL A 271 -32.33 4.36 -2.00
C VAL A 271 -32.44 4.15 -0.50
N PHE A 272 -32.05 2.97 -0.04
CA PHE A 272 -32.01 2.69 1.38
C PHE A 272 -30.80 3.35 2.04
N HIS A 273 -30.93 3.76 3.29
CA HIS A 273 -29.88 4.42 4.07
C HIS A 273 -28.63 3.54 4.24
N ASP A 274 -28.79 2.21 4.28
CA ASP A 274 -27.71 1.22 4.39
C ASP A 274 -26.99 0.90 3.07
N THR A 275 -27.44 1.50 1.95
CA THR A 275 -26.84 1.27 0.64
C THR A 275 -25.39 1.73 0.63
N LYS A 276 -24.48 0.88 0.12
CA LYS A 276 -23.05 1.23 0.00
C LYS A 276 -22.82 2.28 -1.05
N LEU A 277 -21.86 3.19 -0.76
CA LEU A 277 -21.58 4.33 -1.67
C LEU A 277 -21.02 3.91 -3.01
N ASP A 278 -20.32 2.76 -3.11
CA ASP A 278 -19.84 2.23 -4.39
C ASP A 278 -20.99 1.82 -5.31
N ALA A 279 -22.00 1.15 -4.76
CA ALA A 279 -23.21 0.78 -5.51
C ALA A 279 -23.98 2.03 -5.96
N MET A 280 -24.13 3.00 -5.07
CA MET A 280 -24.78 4.27 -5.38
C MET A 280 -24.05 5.05 -6.47
N LEU A 281 -22.72 5.07 -6.43
CA LEU A 281 -21.91 5.72 -7.48
C LEU A 281 -22.10 5.04 -8.84
N GLU A 282 -22.21 3.70 -8.88
CA GLU A 282 -22.48 2.99 -10.13
C GLU A 282 -23.86 3.32 -10.71
N GLU A 283 -24.87 3.49 -9.86
CA GLU A 283 -26.18 3.92 -10.30
C GLU A 283 -26.19 5.33 -10.89
N PHE A 284 -25.49 6.26 -10.23
CA PHE A 284 -25.30 7.60 -10.75
C PHE A 284 -24.57 7.63 -12.11
N LYS A 285 -23.56 6.79 -12.30
CA LYS A 285 -22.84 6.65 -13.57
C LYS A 285 -23.72 6.13 -14.70
N LYS A 286 -24.70 5.28 -14.41
CA LYS A 286 -25.69 4.79 -15.39
C LYS A 286 -26.66 5.89 -15.87
N GLY A 287 -26.60 7.08 -15.28
CA GLY A 287 -27.38 8.24 -15.67
C GLY A 287 -28.86 8.18 -15.32
N LYS A 288 -29.28 7.16 -14.56
CA LYS A 288 -30.67 6.98 -14.13
C LYS A 288 -31.01 7.74 -12.84
N ALA A 289 -30.00 8.13 -12.07
CA ALA A 289 -30.17 8.76 -10.78
C ALA A 289 -29.42 10.11 -10.72
N ARG A 290 -30.12 11.20 -10.46
CA ARG A 290 -29.54 12.51 -10.23
C ARG A 290 -29.82 13.10 -8.85
N CYS A 291 -30.76 12.52 -8.10
CA CYS A 291 -31.04 12.84 -6.71
C CYS A 291 -31.53 11.58 -6.01
N SER A 292 -31.04 11.34 -4.82
CA SER A 292 -31.53 10.26 -3.95
C SER A 292 -32.27 10.88 -2.77
N SER A 293 -33.46 10.34 -2.46
CA SER A 293 -34.13 10.57 -1.20
C SER A 293 -34.08 9.29 -0.38
N PRO A 294 -33.71 9.32 0.92
CA PRO A 294 -33.79 8.16 1.76
C PRO A 294 -35.25 7.74 1.94
N GLY A 295 -35.56 6.47 1.63
CA GLY A 295 -36.85 5.87 1.90
C GLY A 295 -36.94 5.36 3.34
#